data_1c98ba731bd613071e918d76ca6755c4
#
_entry.id   1c98ba731bd613071e918d76ca6755c4
#
_cell.length_a   1.000
_cell.length_b   1.000
_cell.length_c   1.000
_cell.angle_alpha   90.00
_cell.angle_beta   90.00
_cell.angle_gamma   90.00
#
_symmetry.space_group_name_H-M   'P 1'
#
loop_
_entity.id
_entity.type
_entity.pdbx_description
1 polymer ?
#
loop_
_entity_poly.entity_id
_entity_poly.type
_entity_poly.pdbx_seq_one_letter_code
_entity_poly.pdbx_strand_id
1 'polypeptide(L)'
;MKVKIPSVVKLKRYVKHNNLDVVLNRKNLLVRDNFSCQYCLSKSHLTVDHILPKEKGGSDTWENLIIACSPCNSKKGNRTPKEANMKLMKQARKPNRFIYFKQFVKEKNVDWENYIFSRKN
;
A
#
# COMPACT_ATOMS: atom_id res chain seq x y z
N MET A 1 2.72 -0.52 -39.92
CA MET A 1 2.40 -1.71 -39.42
C MET A 1 3.53 -2.48 -38.83
N LYS A 2 4.56 -2.63 -39.51
CA LYS A 2 5.72 -3.25 -38.95
C LYS A 2 6.24 -2.55 -37.77
N VAL A 3 6.18 -1.26 -37.77
CA VAL A 3 6.65 -0.47 -36.67
C VAL A 3 5.92 -0.81 -35.40
N LYS A 4 4.64 -1.11 -35.52
CA LYS A 4 3.89 -1.45 -34.36
C LYS A 4 4.38 -2.70 -33.68
N ILE A 5 4.72 -3.69 -34.48
CA ILE A 5 5.16 -4.94 -33.91
C ILE A 5 6.39 -4.83 -33.06
N PRO A 6 7.45 -4.17 -33.53
CA PRO A 6 8.62 -4.01 -32.70
C PRO A 6 8.34 -3.20 -31.45
N SER A 7 7.48 -2.22 -31.58
CA SER A 7 7.14 -1.40 -30.42
C SER A 7 6.42 -2.22 -29.38
N VAL A 8 5.53 -3.08 -29.81
CA VAL A 8 4.79 -3.92 -28.89
C VAL A 8 5.71 -4.86 -28.14
N VAL A 9 6.66 -5.42 -28.86
CA VAL A 9 7.62 -6.33 -28.23
C VAL A 9 8.45 -5.60 -27.20
N LYS A 10 8.88 -4.39 -27.53
CA LYS A 10 9.65 -3.60 -26.61
C LYS A 10 8.86 -3.29 -25.37
N LEU A 11 7.62 -2.94 -25.57
CA LEU A 11 6.74 -2.61 -24.46
C LEU A 11 6.59 -3.81 -23.53
N LYS A 12 6.44 -4.97 -24.11
CA LYS A 12 6.33 -6.16 -23.32
C LYS A 12 7.54 -6.40 -22.45
N ARG A 13 8.71 -6.22 -23.02
CA ARG A 13 9.93 -6.40 -22.27
C ARG A 13 10.05 -5.38 -21.18
N TYR A 14 9.66 -4.16 -21.46
CA TYR A 14 9.70 -3.10 -20.50
C TYR A 14 8.84 -3.43 -19.30
N VAL A 15 7.64 -3.88 -19.57
CA VAL A 15 6.71 -4.26 -18.50
C VAL A 15 7.30 -5.38 -17.67
N LYS A 16 7.89 -6.35 -18.35
CA LYS A 16 8.47 -7.48 -17.65
C LYS A 16 9.58 -7.05 -16.69
N HIS A 17 10.40 -6.12 -17.11
CA HIS A 17 11.54 -5.71 -16.31
C HIS A 17 11.21 -4.64 -15.28
N ASN A 18 10.25 -3.78 -15.57
CA ASN A 18 10.05 -2.61 -14.75
C ASN A 18 8.70 -2.49 -14.07
N ASN A 19 7.69 -3.20 -14.57
CA ASN A 19 6.34 -3.00 -14.06
C ASN A 19 5.73 -4.22 -13.42
N LEU A 20 6.53 -5.21 -13.13
CA LEU A 20 6.02 -6.40 -12.47
C LEU A 20 5.86 -6.17 -10.98
N ASP A 21 6.64 -5.28 -10.44
CA ASP A 21 6.58 -4.99 -9.02
C ASP A 21 5.77 -3.73 -8.77
N VAL A 22 5.05 -3.74 -7.67
CA VAL A 22 4.27 -2.60 -7.25
C VAL A 22 5.19 -1.66 -6.49
N VAL A 23 5.18 -0.39 -6.86
CA VAL A 23 6.04 0.59 -6.22
C VAL A 23 5.57 0.85 -4.80
N LEU A 24 6.49 0.92 -3.87
CA LEU A 24 6.17 1.19 -2.48
C LEU A 24 5.93 2.68 -2.28
N ASN A 25 4.69 3.08 -2.09
CA ASN A 25 4.35 4.45 -1.78
C ASN A 25 3.03 4.45 -1.00
N ARG A 26 2.63 5.63 -0.54
CA ARG A 26 1.44 5.76 0.29
C ARG A 26 0.19 5.26 -0.41
N LYS A 27 0.02 5.64 -1.66
CA LYS A 27 -1.15 5.23 -2.42
C LYS A 27 -1.26 3.71 -2.52
N ASN A 28 -0.16 3.07 -2.83
CA ASN A 28 -0.15 1.63 -3.00
C ASN A 28 -0.29 0.90 -1.67
N LEU A 29 0.20 1.50 -0.60
CA LEU A 29 -0.04 0.95 0.73
C LEU A 29 -1.52 1.01 1.09
N LEU A 30 -2.17 2.13 0.74
CA LEU A 30 -3.60 2.25 0.99
C LEU A 30 -4.39 1.18 0.25
N VAL A 31 -4.02 0.93 -1.00
CA VAL A 31 -4.68 -0.09 -1.78
C VAL A 31 -4.45 -1.47 -1.17
N ARG A 32 -3.20 -1.76 -0.82
CA ARG A 32 -2.88 -3.05 -0.23
C ARG A 32 -3.66 -3.31 1.05
N ASP A 33 -3.80 -2.27 1.87
CA ASP A 33 -4.45 -2.40 3.18
C ASP A 33 -5.93 -2.05 3.15
N ASN A 34 -6.52 -1.98 1.96
CA ASN A 34 -7.96 -1.76 1.77
C ASN A 34 -8.43 -0.45 2.39
N PHE A 35 -7.59 0.56 2.36
CA PHE A 35 -7.93 1.89 2.90
C PHE A 35 -8.44 1.79 4.32
N SER A 36 -7.79 0.96 5.13
CA SER A 36 -8.21 0.72 6.50
C SER A 36 -7.02 0.66 7.42
N CYS A 37 -7.23 1.08 8.66
CA CYS A 37 -6.22 0.92 9.70
C CYS A 37 -6.00 -0.57 9.95
N GLN A 38 -4.76 -0.98 10.00
CA GLN A 38 -4.45 -2.40 10.17
C GLN A 38 -4.52 -2.84 11.64
N TYR A 39 -4.78 -1.92 12.53
CA TYR A 39 -4.97 -2.25 13.95
C TYR A 39 -6.45 -2.28 14.33
N CYS A 40 -7.22 -1.30 13.90
CA CYS A 40 -8.63 -1.20 14.32
C CYS A 40 -9.62 -1.19 13.16
N LEU A 41 -9.13 -1.21 11.93
CA LEU A 41 -9.96 -1.22 10.73
C LEU A 41 -10.72 0.08 10.47
N SER A 42 -10.35 1.15 11.14
CA SER A 42 -10.93 2.46 10.87
C SER A 42 -10.57 2.91 9.47
N LYS A 43 -11.47 3.62 8.82
CA LYS A 43 -11.22 4.10 7.46
C LYS A 43 -10.96 5.60 7.40
N SER A 44 -10.86 6.24 8.54
CA SER A 44 -10.63 7.68 8.57
C SER A 44 -9.30 8.01 9.24
N HIS A 45 -8.77 9.17 8.86
CA HIS A 45 -7.51 9.68 9.42
C HIS A 45 -6.36 8.69 9.26
N LEU A 46 -6.24 8.16 8.06
CA LEU A 46 -5.24 7.12 7.78
C LEU A 46 -3.86 7.74 7.54
N THR A 47 -2.86 7.10 8.11
CA THR A 47 -1.47 7.51 7.96
C THR A 47 -0.62 6.28 7.68
N VAL A 48 0.64 6.52 7.32
CA VAL A 48 1.59 5.42 7.14
C VAL A 48 2.38 5.27 8.44
N ASP A 49 2.48 4.05 8.91
CA ASP A 49 3.17 3.77 10.15
C ASP A 49 4.23 2.69 9.94
N HIS A 50 5.30 2.76 10.71
CA HIS A 50 6.35 1.74 10.72
C HIS A 50 6.06 0.75 11.83
N ILE A 51 5.95 -0.53 11.49
CA ILE A 51 5.72 -1.55 12.50
C ILE A 51 6.86 -1.54 13.49
N LEU A 52 8.09 -1.65 12.99
CA LEU A 52 9.27 -1.42 13.81
C LEU A 52 9.68 0.02 13.58
N PRO A 53 9.66 0.87 14.61
CA PRO A 53 9.98 2.28 14.44
C PRO A 53 11.36 2.49 13.85
N LYS A 54 11.51 3.55 13.08
CA LYS A 54 12.81 3.88 12.49
C LYS A 54 13.89 4.00 13.54
N GLU A 55 13.56 4.54 14.67
CA GLU A 55 14.52 4.70 15.76
C GLU A 55 15.02 3.37 16.29
N LYS A 56 14.25 2.33 16.07
CA LYS A 56 14.64 1.00 16.52
C LYS A 56 15.16 0.13 15.38
N GLY A 57 15.49 0.75 14.27
CA GLY A 57 16.08 0.03 13.14
C GLY A 57 15.10 -0.35 12.05
N GLY A 58 13.89 0.18 12.10
CA GLY A 58 12.89 -0.12 11.08
C GLY A 58 13.23 0.53 9.76
N SER A 59 12.88 -0.11 8.68
CA SER A 59 13.16 0.39 7.34
C SER A 59 11.85 0.58 6.56
N ASP A 60 11.98 1.22 5.41
CA ASP A 60 10.82 1.48 4.54
C ASP A 60 10.66 0.31 3.60
N THR A 61 9.98 -0.72 4.04
CA THR A 61 9.73 -1.90 3.22
C THR A 61 8.28 -2.29 3.34
N TRP A 62 7.84 -3.09 2.38
CA TRP A 62 6.47 -3.59 2.38
C TRP A 62 6.13 -4.34 3.65
N GLU A 63 7.13 -5.00 4.22
CA GLU A 63 6.95 -5.80 5.42
C GLU A 63 6.94 -4.98 6.69
N ASN A 64 7.36 -3.73 6.62
CA ASN A 64 7.45 -2.88 7.79
C ASN A 64 6.53 -1.67 7.76
N LEU A 65 5.93 -1.35 6.62
CA LEU A 65 5.03 -0.22 6.51
C LEU A 65 3.59 -0.70 6.46
N ILE A 66 2.73 -0.01 7.18
CA ILE A 66 1.31 -0.31 7.18
C ILE A 66 0.50 0.97 7.21
N ILE A 67 -0.78 0.84 6.92
CA ILE A 67 -1.69 1.96 7.07
C ILE A 67 -2.30 1.86 8.47
N ALA A 68 -2.27 2.94 9.20
CA ALA A 68 -2.83 3.01 10.54
C ALA A 68 -3.54 4.34 10.70
N CYS A 69 -4.60 4.34 11.50
CA CYS A 69 -5.28 5.60 11.75
C CYS A 69 -4.47 6.42 12.75
N SER A 70 -4.71 7.73 12.76
CA SER A 70 -3.99 8.63 13.65
C SER A 70 -4.06 8.20 15.10
N PRO A 71 -5.24 7.87 15.63
CA PRO A 71 -5.32 7.43 17.02
C PRO A 71 -4.46 6.20 17.33
N CYS A 72 -4.47 5.22 16.45
CA CYS A 72 -3.66 4.02 16.67
C CYS A 72 -2.19 4.33 16.56
N ASN A 73 -1.83 5.16 15.59
CA ASN A 73 -0.46 5.56 15.39
C ASN A 73 0.07 6.30 16.63
N SER A 74 -0.72 7.20 17.18
CA SER A 74 -0.35 7.94 18.38
C SER A 74 -0.24 7.02 19.60
N LYS A 75 -1.17 6.09 19.71
CA LYS A 75 -1.13 5.14 20.82
C LYS A 75 0.14 4.29 20.77
N LYS A 76 0.52 3.87 19.58
CA LYS A 76 1.70 3.04 19.41
C LYS A 76 2.99 3.83 19.72
N GLY A 77 3.05 5.07 19.24
CA GLY A 77 4.24 5.90 19.44
C GLY A 77 5.48 5.25 18.86
N ASN A 78 6.58 5.35 19.57
CA ASN A 78 7.85 4.78 19.13
C ASN A 78 8.06 3.37 19.63
N ARG A 79 6.99 2.62 19.77
CA ARG A 79 7.06 1.25 20.26
C ARG A 79 6.67 0.29 19.15
N THR A 80 7.02 -0.96 19.34
CA THR A 80 6.52 -2.00 18.45
C THR A 80 5.08 -2.29 18.84
N PRO A 81 4.29 -2.91 17.95
CA PRO A 81 2.92 -3.25 18.30
C PRO A 81 2.86 -4.11 19.57
N LYS A 82 3.80 -5.02 19.70
CA LYS A 82 3.84 -5.87 20.88
C LYS A 82 4.04 -5.06 22.15
N GLU A 83 4.96 -4.10 22.10
CA GLU A 83 5.22 -3.24 23.25
C GLU A 83 4.01 -2.38 23.57
N ALA A 84 3.27 -1.97 22.57
CA ALA A 84 2.10 -1.14 22.74
C ALA A 84 0.85 -1.95 23.01
N ASN A 85 1.00 -3.26 23.10
CA ASN A 85 -0.12 -4.18 23.29
C ASN A 85 -1.16 -4.04 22.18
N MET A 86 -0.68 -3.90 20.95
CA MET A 86 -1.52 -3.77 19.78
C MET A 86 -1.27 -4.95 18.87
N LYS A 87 -2.29 -5.32 18.11
CA LYS A 87 -2.19 -6.46 17.23
C LYS A 87 -2.57 -6.08 15.82
N LEU A 88 -1.76 -6.52 14.87
CA LEU A 88 -2.06 -6.32 13.45
C LEU A 88 -3.14 -7.31 13.03
N MET A 89 -4.06 -6.83 12.22
CA MET A 89 -5.11 -7.69 11.70
C MET A 89 -4.57 -8.74 10.75
N LYS A 90 -3.52 -8.40 10.05
CA LYS A 90 -2.87 -9.35 9.16
C LYS A 90 -1.42 -8.97 9.00
N GLN A 91 -0.62 -9.89 8.53
CA GLN A 91 0.79 -9.65 8.35
C GLN A 91 1.05 -8.73 7.16
N ALA A 92 1.95 -7.76 7.33
CA ALA A 92 2.32 -6.86 6.26
C ALA A 92 3.18 -7.60 5.26
N ARG A 93 2.79 -7.56 4.00
CA ARG A 93 3.51 -8.27 2.94
C ARG A 93 3.57 -7.44 1.69
N LYS A 94 4.55 -7.74 0.86
CA LYS A 94 4.61 -7.14 -0.44
C LYS A 94 3.44 -7.69 -1.26
N PRO A 95 2.62 -6.82 -1.84
CA PRO A 95 1.50 -7.32 -2.64
C PRO A 95 2.03 -7.91 -3.93
N ASN A 96 1.44 -9.02 -4.37
CA ASN A 96 1.83 -9.44 -5.68
C ASN A 96 0.97 -8.63 -6.67
N ARG A 97 1.49 -8.47 -7.86
CA ARG A 97 0.87 -7.61 -8.85
C ARG A 97 -0.58 -7.97 -9.12
N PHE A 98 -0.85 -9.24 -9.15
CA PHE A 98 -2.18 -9.72 -9.45
C PHE A 98 -3.17 -9.36 -8.34
N ILE A 99 -2.79 -9.59 -7.11
CA ILE A 99 -3.65 -9.27 -5.97
C ILE A 99 -3.85 -7.78 -5.83
N TYR A 100 -2.79 -7.01 -6.06
CA TYR A 100 -2.88 -5.57 -6.00
C TYR A 100 -3.89 -5.05 -7.02
N PHE A 101 -3.80 -5.54 -8.24
CA PHE A 101 -4.69 -5.11 -9.31
C PHE A 101 -6.13 -5.46 -8.99
N LYS A 102 -6.34 -6.61 -8.40
CA LYS A 102 -7.66 -7.05 -8.02
C LYS A 102 -8.28 -6.12 -6.98
N GLN A 103 -7.49 -5.74 -5.99
CA GLN A 103 -7.96 -4.82 -4.97
C GLN A 103 -8.23 -3.44 -5.55
N PHE A 104 -7.41 -3.01 -6.47
CA PHE A 104 -7.56 -1.73 -7.11
C PHE A 104 -8.89 -1.67 -7.87
N VAL A 105 -9.22 -2.72 -8.58
CA VAL A 105 -10.48 -2.79 -9.33
C VAL A 105 -11.67 -2.80 -8.38
N LYS A 106 -11.53 -3.47 -7.27
CA LYS A 106 -12.57 -3.52 -6.27
C LYS A 106 -12.88 -2.12 -5.73
N GLU A 107 -11.86 -1.38 -5.41
CA GLU A 107 -12.04 -0.02 -4.92
C GLU A 107 -12.65 0.88 -5.98
N LYS A 108 -12.28 0.63 -7.23
CA LYS A 108 -12.82 1.38 -8.32
C LYS A 108 -14.32 1.24 -8.41
N ASN A 109 -14.80 0.04 -8.23
CA ASN A 109 -16.23 -0.21 -8.30
C ASN A 109 -17.02 0.48 -7.21
N VAL A 110 -16.37 0.79 -6.12
CA VAL A 110 -17.05 1.40 -5.00
C VAL A 110 -16.96 2.92 -5.02
N ASP A 111 -15.78 3.44 -5.10
CA ASP A 111 -15.60 4.88 -4.92
C ASP A 111 -14.41 5.43 -5.63
N TRP A 112 -13.89 4.67 -6.52
CA TRP A 112 -12.62 4.99 -7.06
C TRP A 112 -12.58 6.29 -7.88
N GLU A 113 -13.64 6.60 -8.58
CA GLU A 113 -13.67 7.82 -9.35
C GLU A 113 -13.60 9.05 -8.48
N ASN A 114 -14.38 9.04 -7.42
CA ASN A 114 -14.34 10.13 -6.46
C ASN A 114 -12.98 10.28 -5.83
N TYR A 115 -12.40 9.16 -5.51
CA TYR A 115 -11.08 9.14 -4.90
C TYR A 115 -10.03 9.73 -5.83
N ILE A 116 -10.06 9.33 -7.09
CA ILE A 116 -9.11 9.81 -8.08
C ILE A 116 -9.27 11.30 -8.32
N PHE A 117 -10.49 11.74 -8.52
CA PHE A 117 -10.75 13.14 -8.79
C PHE A 117 -10.45 14.02 -7.59
N SER A 118 -10.76 13.54 -6.41
CA SER A 118 -10.43 14.28 -5.21
C SER A 118 -8.95 14.51 -5.09
N ARG A 119 -8.18 13.52 -5.42
CA ARG A 119 -6.74 13.64 -5.32
C ARG A 119 -6.16 14.61 -6.30
N LYS A 120 -6.77 14.71 -7.46
CA LYS A 120 -6.28 15.61 -8.48
C LYS A 120 -6.52 17.05 -8.11
N ASN A 121 -7.58 17.29 -7.43
CA ASN A 121 -7.89 18.61 -6.98
C ASN A 121 -7.13 18.97 -5.73
#